data_a496be7de6811913bbaebfc3149b0d95
#
_entry.id   a496be7de6811913bbaebfc3149b0d95
#
_cell.length_a   1.000
_cell.length_b   1.000
_cell.length_c   1.000
_cell.angle_alpha   90.00
_cell.angle_beta   90.00
_cell.angle_gamma   90.00
#
_symmetry.space_group_name_H-M   'P 1'
#
loop_
_entity.id
_entity.type
_entity.pdbx_description
1 polymer ?
#
loop_
_entity_poly.entity_id
_entity_poly.type
_entity_poly.pdbx_seq_one_letter_code
_entity_poly.pdbx_strand_id
1 'polypeptide(L)'
;MKSYKFLPLLALGAMTLAGCHEDPVLPPMVVPEAPMLSQVNSTILDVKTQYWDNEKNYIKEIGLTSEGEHVIVKGRVTGVDVSGNIYKYLYIQDETAALGFSIDASSLSSSYKVGQELVVDLTEMNIGKWNTELLVGKPEWYEAGQVWESGRMELETFQEHVELNGLPGNEGIEPTVLNMGDIINATDAQDLIKYGHMLVKFENVSIDGAGQPFVNPAIPVNSNAYYHTITDAQGNKMYLPISSYADFAYEAVPSGRGTVTGILCYKYQGINRQSQWALYLVDFNGLTDFDGSTDEPGGDTPSTGDQNGTKDAPYTVDQVITLGNPGTSAWVKGYIVGFYDYNNNSSLVNSASGAANSNVALAADPNETNKEKTVAVQLPVGALRSAINLLDHPENLGKELAICGDLTAYFGLPGVKNATEAILDGETLGGGSDTPAPGETSTFVKATSITSGGVYAFWAENKIGTAFTTDKNYGYLNVADCTPAADGTITASTATNGFTFTLTDAGWTIQNADGRYLMMTGTYNSINLSATLDASDSGYFWSINIDANGQATITNLAMNKTMQYDPSYKSYGWYSDERGVKPTLYTSK
;
A
#
# COMPACT_ATOMS: atom_id res chain seq x y z
N MET A 1 -90.11 -16.57 -9.55
CA MET A 1 -90.94 -15.79 -8.62
C MET A 1 -90.06 -14.93 -7.73
N LYS A 2 -90.32 -13.63 -7.79
CA LYS A 2 -89.87 -12.54 -6.90
C LYS A 2 -88.42 -12.42 -6.52
N SER A 3 -87.78 -11.53 -7.28
CA SER A 3 -86.55 -10.82 -6.93
C SER A 3 -86.77 -9.84 -5.78
N TYR A 4 -85.87 -9.75 -4.86
CA TYR A 4 -85.68 -8.57 -4.00
C TYR A 4 -84.28 -8.00 -4.20
N LYS A 5 -84.29 -6.78 -4.74
CA LYS A 5 -83.11 -5.92 -4.80
C LYS A 5 -82.94 -5.27 -3.44
N PHE A 6 -81.79 -5.49 -2.80
CA PHE A 6 -81.38 -4.65 -1.69
C PHE A 6 -80.20 -3.80 -2.14
N LEU A 7 -80.37 -2.51 -2.10
CA LEU A 7 -79.38 -1.47 -2.27
C LEU A 7 -78.91 -1.07 -0.87
N PRO A 8 -77.66 -1.18 -0.50
CA PRO A 8 -77.20 -0.50 0.69
C PRO A 8 -76.72 0.91 0.33
N LEU A 9 -77.28 1.86 0.93
CA LEU A 9 -76.94 3.27 0.96
C LEU A 9 -75.62 3.44 1.69
N LEU A 10 -74.56 3.74 0.96
CA LEU A 10 -73.27 4.07 1.53
C LEU A 10 -73.30 5.55 1.94
N ALA A 11 -73.55 5.81 3.21
CA ALA A 11 -73.39 7.12 3.81
C ALA A 11 -71.88 7.31 4.06
N LEU A 12 -71.22 8.04 3.15
CA LEU A 12 -69.78 8.46 3.30
C LEU A 12 -69.76 9.63 4.28
N GLY A 13 -69.59 9.34 5.58
CA GLY A 13 -69.26 10.35 6.58
C GLY A 13 -67.87 10.92 6.32
N ALA A 14 -67.82 12.10 5.76
CA ALA A 14 -66.58 12.89 5.73
C ALA A 14 -66.28 13.34 7.17
N MET A 15 -65.46 12.55 7.89
CA MET A 15 -64.75 13.04 9.06
C MET A 15 -63.69 13.99 8.58
N THR A 16 -63.94 15.27 8.63
CA THR A 16 -62.87 16.29 8.60
C THR A 16 -62.06 16.11 9.87
N LEU A 17 -60.92 15.42 9.72
CA LEU A 17 -59.82 15.51 10.67
C LEU A 17 -59.28 16.95 10.59
N ALA A 18 -59.88 17.86 11.34
CA ALA A 18 -59.22 19.08 11.74
C ALA A 18 -58.09 18.67 12.72
N GLY A 19 -56.99 18.14 12.19
CA GLY A 19 -55.74 18.09 12.93
C GLY A 19 -55.31 19.53 13.16
N CYS A 20 -55.33 19.97 14.40
CA CYS A 20 -54.57 21.13 14.79
C CYS A 20 -53.12 20.82 14.42
N HIS A 21 -52.69 21.32 13.28
CA HIS A 21 -51.28 21.37 12.90
C HIS A 21 -50.74 22.62 13.57
N GLU A 22 -50.58 22.56 14.90
CA GLU A 22 -49.65 23.46 15.54
C GLU A 22 -48.26 23.05 15.02
N ASP A 23 -47.57 23.95 14.38
CA ASP A 23 -46.18 23.74 14.02
C ASP A 23 -45.43 23.27 15.27
N PRO A 24 -44.65 22.18 15.18
CA PRO A 24 -43.94 21.66 16.35
C PRO A 24 -43.08 22.79 16.88
N VAL A 25 -43.38 23.26 18.09
CA VAL A 25 -42.53 24.24 18.77
C VAL A 25 -41.21 23.55 19.00
N LEU A 26 -40.18 23.96 18.24
CA LEU A 26 -38.85 23.46 18.47
C LEU A 26 -38.46 23.77 19.93
N PRO A 27 -37.91 22.79 20.66
CA PRO A 27 -37.44 23.06 22.00
C PRO A 27 -36.40 24.19 21.96
N PRO A 28 -36.36 25.06 22.98
CA PRO A 28 -35.35 26.12 23.00
C PRO A 28 -33.98 25.52 22.89
N MET A 29 -33.12 26.11 22.01
CA MET A 29 -31.74 25.69 21.85
C MET A 29 -31.01 25.91 23.17
N VAL A 30 -30.50 24.85 23.77
CA VAL A 30 -29.67 24.94 24.95
C VAL A 30 -28.23 25.24 24.51
N VAL A 31 -27.72 26.40 24.87
CA VAL A 31 -26.35 26.78 24.65
C VAL A 31 -25.54 26.25 25.85
N PRO A 32 -24.55 25.36 25.64
CA PRO A 32 -23.71 24.90 26.72
C PRO A 32 -22.94 26.05 27.37
N GLU A 33 -22.86 26.03 28.71
CA GLU A 33 -22.05 26.94 29.49
C GLU A 33 -21.06 26.09 30.31
N ALA A 34 -19.77 26.42 30.24
CA ALA A 34 -18.72 25.73 30.98
C ALA A 34 -18.46 26.44 32.32
N PRO A 35 -18.88 25.92 33.48
CA PRO A 35 -18.54 26.47 34.80
C PRO A 35 -17.02 26.61 35.02
N MET A 36 -16.22 25.69 34.50
CA MET A 36 -14.77 25.75 34.61
C MET A 36 -14.14 26.91 33.81
N LEU A 37 -14.88 27.56 32.90
CA LEU A 37 -14.31 28.66 32.08
C LEU A 37 -13.70 29.78 32.92
N SER A 38 -14.29 30.09 34.09
CA SER A 38 -13.78 31.10 35.01
C SER A 38 -12.51 30.68 35.76
N GLN A 39 -12.12 29.43 35.65
CA GLN A 39 -10.97 28.82 36.33
C GLN A 39 -9.81 28.55 35.35
N VAL A 40 -9.97 28.87 34.06
CA VAL A 40 -8.87 28.74 33.08
C VAL A 40 -7.68 29.55 33.51
N ASN A 41 -6.54 28.90 33.75
CA ASN A 41 -5.32 29.50 34.32
C ASN A 41 -4.05 29.17 33.53
N SER A 42 -4.14 28.34 32.49
CA SER A 42 -3.00 27.91 31.69
C SER A 42 -3.30 28.01 30.20
N THR A 43 -2.27 28.32 29.40
CA THR A 43 -2.34 28.17 27.94
C THR A 43 -1.91 26.78 27.51
N ILE A 44 -2.31 26.35 26.31
CA ILE A 44 -1.85 25.07 25.74
C ILE A 44 -0.31 25.08 25.58
N LEU A 45 0.29 26.21 25.21
CA LEU A 45 1.74 26.33 25.07
C LEU A 45 2.46 26.13 26.41
N ASP A 46 1.93 26.70 27.50
CA ASP A 46 2.51 26.55 28.84
C ASP A 46 2.53 25.06 29.24
N VAL A 47 1.40 24.37 29.11
CA VAL A 47 1.29 22.93 29.40
C VAL A 47 2.27 22.12 28.57
N LYS A 48 2.29 22.30 27.26
CA LYS A 48 3.21 21.56 26.37
C LYS A 48 4.67 21.84 26.74
N THR A 49 5.02 23.06 27.08
CA THR A 49 6.39 23.46 27.46
C THR A 49 6.78 22.81 28.80
N GLN A 50 5.90 22.84 29.80
CA GLN A 50 6.15 22.30 31.12
C GLN A 50 6.36 20.78 31.12
N TYR A 51 5.58 20.06 30.32
CA TYR A 51 5.58 18.58 30.28
C TYR A 51 6.40 17.99 29.14
N TRP A 52 7.07 18.80 28.33
CA TRP A 52 7.91 18.32 27.24
C TRP A 52 9.10 17.49 27.77
N ASP A 53 9.43 16.44 27.04
CA ASP A 53 10.63 15.66 27.18
C ASP A 53 11.18 15.33 25.78
N ASN A 54 12.50 15.23 25.65
CA ASN A 54 13.14 14.92 24.36
C ASN A 54 13.08 13.44 24.00
N GLU A 55 12.67 12.58 24.94
CA GLU A 55 12.48 11.17 24.66
C GLU A 55 11.43 10.95 23.56
N LYS A 56 11.60 9.89 22.78
CA LYS A 56 10.65 9.52 21.72
C LYS A 56 9.30 9.09 22.27
N ASN A 57 9.32 8.32 23.35
CA ASN A 57 8.16 7.80 24.05
C ASN A 57 8.34 8.05 25.54
N TYR A 58 7.34 8.61 26.16
CA TYR A 58 7.25 8.80 27.62
C TYR A 58 5.82 9.16 28.00
N ILE A 59 5.52 9.13 29.29
CA ILE A 59 4.26 9.65 29.84
C ILE A 59 4.47 10.19 31.26
N LYS A 60 3.80 11.28 31.58
CA LYS A 60 3.83 11.97 32.89
C LYS A 60 2.41 12.36 33.30
N GLU A 61 2.11 12.28 34.57
CA GLU A 61 0.85 12.79 35.12
C GLU A 61 0.92 14.32 35.27
N ILE A 62 -0.18 14.99 34.92
CA ILE A 62 -0.35 16.42 35.10
C ILE A 62 -0.85 16.66 36.54
N GLY A 63 0.03 17.22 37.37
CA GLY A 63 -0.28 17.56 38.76
C GLY A 63 -0.93 18.94 38.88
N LEU A 64 -1.17 19.35 40.13
CA LEU A 64 -1.60 20.71 40.45
C LEU A 64 -0.52 21.74 40.08
N THR A 65 -0.93 22.98 39.88
CA THR A 65 -0.01 24.12 39.74
C THR A 65 0.84 24.32 41.02
N SER A 66 1.87 25.16 40.96
CA SER A 66 2.68 25.53 42.11
C SER A 66 1.87 26.20 43.26
N GLU A 67 0.71 26.72 42.93
CA GLU A 67 -0.22 27.36 43.88
C GLU A 67 -1.24 26.39 44.45
N GLY A 68 -1.21 25.12 43.99
CA GLY A 68 -2.13 24.06 44.43
C GLY A 68 -3.48 24.08 43.70
N GLU A 69 -3.57 24.77 42.58
CA GLU A 69 -4.77 24.85 41.75
C GLU A 69 -4.76 23.79 40.64
N HIS A 70 -5.93 23.46 40.11
CA HIS A 70 -6.05 22.63 38.91
C HIS A 70 -5.44 23.31 37.68
N VAL A 71 -4.90 22.53 36.75
CA VAL A 71 -4.40 22.99 35.46
C VAL A 71 -5.55 22.96 34.45
N ILE A 72 -6.16 24.10 34.20
CA ILE A 72 -7.32 24.22 33.33
C ILE A 72 -6.97 25.03 32.09
N VAL A 73 -7.20 24.44 30.92
CA VAL A 73 -7.02 25.07 29.60
C VAL A 73 -8.35 25.22 28.87
N LYS A 74 -8.39 26.08 27.87
CA LYS A 74 -9.47 26.12 26.89
C LYS A 74 -8.92 26.11 25.47
N GLY A 75 -9.72 25.61 24.53
CA GLY A 75 -9.38 25.65 23.11
C GLY A 75 -10.56 25.24 22.25
N ARG A 76 -10.51 25.58 20.97
CA ARG A 76 -11.52 25.16 20.01
C ARG A 76 -11.10 23.86 19.34
N VAL A 77 -12.08 22.99 19.11
CA VAL A 77 -11.87 21.76 18.33
C VAL A 77 -11.51 22.12 16.90
N THR A 78 -10.31 21.74 16.47
CA THR A 78 -9.80 21.97 15.12
C THR A 78 -9.75 20.69 14.28
N GLY A 79 -9.70 19.53 14.92
CA GLY A 79 -9.66 18.24 14.23
C GLY A 79 -10.27 17.12 15.08
N VAL A 80 -11.07 16.29 14.43
CA VAL A 80 -11.73 15.12 15.02
C VAL A 80 -12.13 14.18 13.88
N ASP A 81 -12.69 13.02 14.19
CA ASP A 81 -13.04 11.94 13.25
C ASP A 81 -14.25 12.23 12.33
N VAL A 82 -14.44 13.50 11.89
CA VAL A 82 -15.62 13.92 11.12
C VAL A 82 -15.72 13.19 9.77
N SER A 83 -14.59 12.98 9.11
CA SER A 83 -14.54 12.29 7.80
C SER A 83 -14.01 10.86 7.88
N GLY A 84 -13.50 10.43 9.04
CA GLY A 84 -12.81 9.13 9.19
C GLY A 84 -11.33 9.15 8.78
N ASN A 85 -10.77 10.28 8.33
CA ASN A 85 -9.34 10.41 8.07
C ASN A 85 -8.54 10.52 9.37
N ILE A 86 -9.08 11.21 10.37
CA ILE A 86 -8.60 11.22 11.75
C ILE A 86 -9.38 10.14 12.50
N TYR A 87 -8.70 9.31 13.32
CA TYR A 87 -9.34 8.22 14.02
C TYR A 87 -8.83 8.09 15.45
N LYS A 88 -9.75 8.22 16.42
CA LYS A 88 -9.48 8.14 17.86
C LYS A 88 -8.60 9.29 18.41
N TYR A 89 -8.59 10.41 17.71
CA TYR A 89 -7.95 11.65 18.14
C TYR A 89 -8.94 12.81 18.10
N LEU A 90 -8.73 13.73 19.06
CA LEU A 90 -9.39 15.03 19.09
C LEU A 90 -8.30 16.09 19.31
N TYR A 91 -8.32 17.14 18.52
CA TYR A 91 -7.38 18.25 18.60
C TYR A 91 -8.10 19.53 18.96
N ILE A 92 -7.58 20.24 19.98
CA ILE A 92 -8.02 21.60 20.32
C ILE A 92 -6.87 22.58 20.13
N GLN A 93 -7.21 23.81 19.83
CA GLN A 93 -6.25 24.90 19.65
C GLN A 93 -6.71 26.16 20.35
N ASP A 94 -5.79 26.84 21.03
CA ASP A 94 -5.93 28.21 21.50
C ASP A 94 -5.06 29.17 20.66
N GLU A 95 -4.94 30.43 21.06
CA GLU A 95 -4.09 31.41 20.36
C GLU A 95 -2.58 31.12 20.47
N THR A 96 -2.15 30.20 21.30
CA THR A 96 -0.74 29.93 21.60
C THR A 96 -0.22 28.66 20.95
N ALA A 97 -0.99 27.56 21.00
CA ALA A 97 -0.62 26.25 20.48
C ALA A 97 -1.84 25.33 20.31
N ALA A 98 -1.60 24.08 19.93
CA ALA A 98 -2.65 23.06 19.84
C ALA A 98 -2.27 21.81 20.64
N LEU A 99 -3.28 21.10 21.18
CA LEU A 99 -3.13 19.90 22.00
C LEU A 99 -3.98 18.76 21.42
N GLY A 100 -3.39 17.58 21.32
CA GLY A 100 -4.06 16.35 20.89
C GLY A 100 -4.44 15.46 22.07
N PHE A 101 -5.63 14.87 22.00
CA PHE A 101 -6.14 13.87 22.92
C PHE A 101 -6.25 12.52 22.20
N SER A 102 -5.69 11.48 22.78
CA SER A 102 -5.79 10.10 22.29
C SER A 102 -6.88 9.37 23.07
N ILE A 103 -8.04 9.10 22.42
CA ILE A 103 -9.26 8.62 23.07
C ILE A 103 -9.71 7.31 22.40
N ASP A 104 -9.97 6.27 23.19
CA ASP A 104 -10.43 4.97 22.68
C ASP A 104 -11.94 4.97 22.39
N ALA A 105 -12.34 5.86 21.51
CA ALA A 105 -13.71 5.93 21.01
C ALA A 105 -13.75 6.27 19.51
N SER A 106 -14.85 5.93 18.86
CA SER A 106 -15.19 6.34 17.51
C SER A 106 -16.38 7.29 17.53
N SER A 107 -16.56 8.05 16.45
CA SER A 107 -17.64 9.05 16.33
C SER A 107 -17.57 10.17 17.39
N LEU A 108 -16.36 10.55 17.80
CA LEU A 108 -16.10 11.68 18.68
C LEU A 108 -16.74 12.97 18.14
N SER A 109 -16.76 13.12 16.82
CA SER A 109 -17.40 14.23 16.11
C SER A 109 -18.91 14.35 16.34
N SER A 110 -19.57 13.33 16.87
CA SER A 110 -20.98 13.42 17.26
C SER A 110 -21.17 14.32 18.48
N SER A 111 -20.24 14.32 19.41
CA SER A 111 -20.28 15.09 20.67
C SER A 111 -19.41 16.34 20.63
N TYR A 112 -18.28 16.29 19.95
CA TYR A 112 -17.27 17.35 19.88
C TYR A 112 -17.14 17.86 18.44
N LYS A 113 -17.92 18.89 18.10
CA LYS A 113 -17.94 19.47 16.76
C LYS A 113 -16.70 20.31 16.48
N VAL A 114 -16.19 20.31 15.25
CA VAL A 114 -15.21 21.31 14.82
C VAL A 114 -15.75 22.72 15.08
N GLY A 115 -14.94 23.59 15.67
CA GLY A 115 -15.33 24.93 16.10
C GLY A 115 -15.97 25.00 17.51
N GLN A 116 -16.29 23.88 18.16
CA GLN A 116 -16.75 23.87 19.56
C GLN A 116 -15.63 24.27 20.49
N GLU A 117 -15.87 25.25 21.37
CA GLU A 117 -14.94 25.55 22.45
C GLU A 117 -15.09 24.52 23.56
N LEU A 118 -13.96 23.96 24.01
CA LEU A 118 -13.85 23.07 25.15
C LEU A 118 -13.06 23.75 26.26
N VAL A 119 -13.50 23.54 27.50
CA VAL A 119 -12.73 23.83 28.70
C VAL A 119 -12.34 22.49 29.30
N VAL A 120 -11.05 22.27 29.55
CA VAL A 120 -10.51 20.98 29.96
C VAL A 120 -9.68 21.14 31.23
N ASP A 121 -10.05 20.42 32.26
CA ASP A 121 -9.23 20.21 33.46
C ASP A 121 -8.24 19.08 33.17
N LEU A 122 -6.99 19.44 33.00
CA LEU A 122 -5.91 18.48 32.70
C LEU A 122 -5.32 17.83 33.96
N THR A 123 -5.68 18.29 35.19
CA THR A 123 -5.18 17.73 36.43
C THR A 123 -5.56 16.25 36.55
N GLU A 124 -4.61 15.42 36.98
CA GLU A 124 -4.72 13.96 37.09
C GLU A 124 -4.81 13.23 35.73
N MET A 125 -4.89 13.97 34.60
CA MET A 125 -4.66 13.39 33.29
C MET A 125 -3.18 13.12 33.02
N ASN A 126 -2.89 12.33 32.00
CA ASN A 126 -1.51 12.04 31.62
C ASN A 126 -1.19 12.65 30.26
N ILE A 127 0.00 13.22 30.14
CA ILE A 127 0.54 13.77 28.89
C ILE A 127 1.88 13.11 28.58
N GLY A 128 2.09 12.73 27.33
CA GLY A 128 3.31 12.06 26.93
C GLY A 128 3.41 11.86 25.43
N LYS A 129 4.44 11.16 25.00
CA LYS A 129 4.66 10.88 23.59
C LYS A 129 4.38 9.42 23.23
N TRP A 130 3.76 9.27 22.09
CA TRP A 130 3.70 8.05 21.32
C TRP A 130 4.33 8.30 19.94
N ASN A 131 5.43 7.59 19.61
CA ASN A 131 6.14 7.77 18.35
C ASN A 131 6.44 9.23 17.99
N THR A 132 6.95 10.00 18.97
CA THR A 132 7.29 11.43 18.90
C THR A 132 6.11 12.39 18.96
N GLU A 133 4.88 11.95 18.77
CA GLU A 133 3.67 12.78 18.86
C GLU A 133 3.26 12.99 20.32
N LEU A 134 3.23 14.25 20.77
CA LEU A 134 2.86 14.62 22.16
C LEU A 134 1.33 14.64 22.30
N LEU A 135 0.78 13.81 23.17
CA LEU A 135 -0.66 13.60 23.34
C LEU A 135 -1.05 13.53 24.81
N VAL A 136 -2.24 14.00 25.13
CA VAL A 136 -2.92 13.65 26.38
C VAL A 136 -3.59 12.29 26.16
N GLY A 137 -3.29 11.33 27.04
CA GLY A 137 -3.74 9.95 26.91
C GLY A 137 -3.66 9.20 28.23
N LYS A 138 -3.58 7.89 28.21
CA LYS A 138 -3.33 7.08 29.40
C LYS A 138 -1.96 6.41 29.32
N PRO A 139 -1.37 6.03 30.48
CA PRO A 139 -0.15 5.23 30.47
C PRO A 139 -0.38 3.87 29.77
N GLU A 140 0.44 3.58 28.77
CA GLU A 140 0.46 2.29 28.08
C GLU A 140 1.90 1.76 28.04
N TRP A 141 2.08 0.48 28.35
CA TRP A 141 3.41 -0.14 28.35
C TRP A 141 3.75 -0.64 26.96
N TYR A 142 4.78 -0.07 26.35
CA TYR A 142 5.32 -0.52 25.06
C TYR A 142 6.39 -1.59 25.27
N GLU A 143 6.00 -2.86 25.11
CA GLU A 143 6.85 -4.02 25.41
C GLU A 143 8.14 -4.04 24.56
N ALA A 144 8.06 -3.75 23.27
CA ALA A 144 9.23 -3.76 22.39
C ALA A 144 10.25 -2.66 22.70
N GLY A 145 9.80 -1.53 23.21
CA GLY A 145 10.64 -0.39 23.61
C GLY A 145 11.00 -0.41 25.10
N GLN A 146 10.38 -1.27 25.92
CA GLN A 146 10.53 -1.31 27.38
C GLN A 146 10.34 0.08 28.02
N VAL A 147 9.28 0.79 27.59
CA VAL A 147 8.99 2.16 28.00
C VAL A 147 7.49 2.38 28.14
N TRP A 148 7.11 3.24 29.10
CA TRP A 148 5.76 3.77 29.18
C TRP A 148 5.56 4.89 28.16
N GLU A 149 4.43 4.87 27.45
CA GLU A 149 4.09 5.85 26.43
C GLU A 149 2.63 6.32 26.55
N SER A 150 2.23 7.32 25.78
CA SER A 150 0.86 7.81 25.73
C SER A 150 -0.01 6.87 24.89
N GLY A 151 -0.87 6.12 25.55
CA GLY A 151 -1.92 5.29 24.96
C GLY A 151 -3.26 6.01 24.84
N ARG A 152 -4.30 5.25 24.45
CA ARG A 152 -5.66 5.79 24.29
C ARG A 152 -6.42 5.73 25.61
N MET A 153 -6.86 6.89 26.13
CA MET A 153 -7.71 6.96 27.31
C MET A 153 -9.14 6.51 27.01
N GLU A 154 -9.85 6.06 27.99
CA GLU A 154 -11.27 5.76 27.94
C GLU A 154 -12.07 7.06 27.72
N LEU A 155 -13.19 6.95 26.96
CA LEU A 155 -14.05 8.11 26.68
C LEU A 155 -14.61 8.73 27.96
N GLU A 156 -15.02 7.89 28.92
CA GLU A 156 -15.57 8.31 30.21
C GLU A 156 -14.57 9.19 30.96
N THR A 157 -13.30 8.79 31.00
CA THR A 157 -12.23 9.59 31.65
C THR A 157 -12.11 10.97 31.00
N PHE A 158 -12.13 11.03 29.65
CA PHE A 158 -12.11 12.32 28.96
C PHE A 158 -13.34 13.16 29.28
N GLN A 159 -14.52 12.55 29.35
CA GLN A 159 -15.79 13.24 29.62
C GLN A 159 -15.89 13.82 31.03
N GLU A 160 -15.22 13.22 32.01
CA GLU A 160 -15.15 13.72 33.38
C GLU A 160 -14.33 15.00 33.52
N HIS A 161 -13.45 15.26 32.56
CA HIS A 161 -12.49 16.39 32.55
C HIS A 161 -12.87 17.52 31.59
N VAL A 162 -13.92 17.38 30.78
CA VAL A 162 -14.23 18.33 29.70
C VAL A 162 -15.62 18.94 29.83
N GLU A 163 -15.70 20.24 29.60
CA GLU A 163 -16.96 20.99 29.50
C GLU A 163 -17.04 21.66 28.13
N LEU A 164 -18.25 21.65 27.54
CA LEU A 164 -18.56 22.39 26.31
C LEU A 164 -18.92 23.82 26.64
N ASN A 165 -18.35 24.79 25.92
CA ASN A 165 -18.70 26.20 26.08
C ASN A 165 -19.23 26.77 24.76
N GLY A 166 -20.42 27.39 24.80
CA GLY A 166 -21.08 27.95 23.63
C GLY A 166 -21.48 26.93 22.57
N LEU A 167 -21.83 27.39 21.41
CA LEU A 167 -22.14 26.57 20.23
C LEU A 167 -20.92 26.44 19.32
N PRO A 168 -20.83 25.38 18.53
CA PRO A 168 -19.81 25.30 17.49
C PRO A 168 -19.92 26.51 16.53
N GLY A 169 -18.79 27.10 16.17
CA GLY A 169 -18.71 28.24 15.27
C GLY A 169 -17.34 28.34 14.61
N ASN A 170 -17.25 29.10 13.55
CA ASN A 170 -16.00 29.28 12.81
C ASN A 170 -15.11 30.39 13.41
N GLU A 171 -15.59 31.14 14.37
CA GLU A 171 -14.82 32.20 15.01
C GLU A 171 -13.63 31.64 15.78
N GLY A 172 -12.43 32.12 15.50
CA GLY A 172 -11.20 31.74 16.23
C GLY A 172 -10.54 30.44 15.81
N ILE A 173 -10.94 29.86 14.67
CA ILE A 173 -10.28 28.66 14.08
C ILE A 173 -9.70 28.96 12.70
N GLU A 174 -9.15 30.15 12.50
CA GLU A 174 -8.44 30.50 11.27
C GLU A 174 -7.17 29.65 11.15
N PRO A 175 -7.00 28.89 10.04
CA PRO A 175 -5.78 28.13 9.83
C PRO A 175 -4.57 29.04 9.73
N THR A 176 -3.50 28.72 10.44
CA THR A 176 -2.24 29.46 10.33
C THR A 176 -1.59 29.18 8.97
N VAL A 177 -1.31 30.25 8.20
CA VAL A 177 -0.55 30.13 6.95
C VAL A 177 0.90 29.86 7.28
N LEU A 178 1.48 28.77 6.80
CA LEU A 178 2.88 28.43 7.01
C LEU A 178 3.61 28.23 5.68
N ASN A 179 4.93 28.47 5.70
CA ASN A 179 5.81 28.12 4.60
C ASN A 179 6.30 26.68 4.80
N MET A 180 6.13 25.83 3.81
CA MET A 180 6.48 24.42 3.92
C MET A 180 7.98 24.21 4.11
N GLY A 181 8.82 24.99 3.41
CA GLY A 181 10.27 24.92 3.52
C GLY A 181 10.80 25.21 4.93
N ASP A 182 10.12 26.10 5.68
CA ASP A 182 10.47 26.38 7.07
C ASP A 182 10.07 25.22 7.99
N ILE A 183 8.88 24.66 7.78
CA ILE A 183 8.31 23.61 8.65
C ILE A 183 9.02 22.28 8.50
N ILE A 184 9.36 21.84 7.30
CA ILE A 184 10.02 20.52 7.11
C ILE A 184 11.36 20.41 7.86
N ASN A 185 11.99 21.55 8.16
CA ASN A 185 13.25 21.64 8.89
C ASN A 185 13.07 22.02 10.38
N ALA A 186 11.87 22.39 10.79
CA ALA A 186 11.52 22.79 12.16
C ALA A 186 11.34 21.54 13.03
N THR A 187 12.43 21.01 13.58
CA THR A 187 12.44 19.72 14.29
C THR A 187 13.00 19.81 15.71
N ASP A 188 13.33 20.98 16.18
CA ASP A 188 13.75 21.18 17.56
C ASP A 188 12.54 21.18 18.54
N ALA A 189 12.81 21.12 19.83
CA ALA A 189 11.78 21.01 20.84
C ALA A 189 10.79 22.19 20.80
N GLN A 190 11.28 23.42 20.54
CA GLN A 190 10.43 24.61 20.53
C GLN A 190 9.47 24.58 19.34
N ASP A 191 9.95 24.18 18.18
CA ASP A 191 9.15 24.03 16.97
C ASP A 191 8.09 22.94 17.12
N LEU A 192 8.48 21.76 17.66
CA LEU A 192 7.56 20.65 17.88
C LEU A 192 6.47 20.98 18.91
N ILE A 193 6.82 21.72 19.97
CA ILE A 193 5.87 22.23 20.96
C ILE A 193 4.90 23.20 20.30
N LYS A 194 5.42 24.16 19.54
CA LYS A 194 4.64 25.24 18.94
C LYS A 194 3.72 24.75 17.82
N TYR A 195 4.25 24.02 16.85
CA TYR A 195 3.54 23.70 15.60
C TYR A 195 2.77 22.38 15.66
N GLY A 196 3.15 21.46 16.55
CA GLY A 196 2.50 20.16 16.65
C GLY A 196 1.01 20.27 16.97
N HIS A 197 0.18 19.66 16.15
CA HIS A 197 -1.29 19.60 16.17
C HIS A 197 -2.02 20.90 15.75
N MET A 198 -1.30 21.95 15.36
CA MET A 198 -1.96 23.16 14.88
C MET A 198 -2.76 22.90 13.60
N LEU A 199 -3.88 23.59 13.48
CA LEU A 199 -4.60 23.75 12.22
C LEU A 199 -3.83 24.75 11.36
N VAL A 200 -3.29 24.27 10.25
CA VAL A 200 -2.46 25.08 9.35
C VAL A 200 -2.93 24.95 7.91
N LYS A 201 -2.50 25.89 7.08
CA LYS A 201 -2.67 25.77 5.63
C LYS A 201 -1.37 26.08 4.90
N PHE A 202 -1.18 25.35 3.81
CA PHE A 202 -0.14 25.59 2.81
C PHE A 202 -0.81 26.03 1.52
N GLU A 203 -0.44 27.20 1.04
CA GLU A 203 -0.98 27.81 -0.17
C GLU A 203 -0.06 27.51 -1.36
N ASN A 204 -0.63 27.52 -2.57
CA ASN A 204 0.10 27.28 -3.82
C ASN A 204 0.88 25.95 -3.84
N VAL A 205 0.22 24.87 -3.38
CA VAL A 205 0.77 23.50 -3.37
C VAL A 205 0.03 22.62 -4.35
N SER A 206 0.74 21.65 -4.93
CA SER A 206 0.16 20.55 -5.70
C SER A 206 0.12 19.28 -4.85
N ILE A 207 -0.76 18.35 -5.23
CA ILE A 207 -0.85 17.02 -4.60
C ILE A 207 -0.53 15.99 -5.68
N ASP A 208 0.30 15.00 -5.39
CA ASP A 208 0.58 13.90 -6.32
C ASP A 208 -0.67 13.02 -6.56
N GLY A 209 -0.75 12.39 -7.73
CA GLY A 209 -1.89 11.57 -8.11
C GLY A 209 -3.12 12.36 -8.58
N ALA A 210 -2.96 13.61 -9.03
CA ALA A 210 -4.05 14.45 -9.55
C ALA A 210 -4.97 13.68 -10.51
N GLY A 211 -6.28 13.80 -10.33
CA GLY A 211 -7.31 13.13 -11.13
C GLY A 211 -7.56 11.67 -10.76
N GLN A 212 -6.70 11.03 -9.96
CA GLN A 212 -6.92 9.68 -9.45
C GLN A 212 -7.63 9.72 -8.09
N PRO A 213 -8.33 8.67 -7.66
CA PRO A 213 -8.85 8.59 -6.31
C PRO A 213 -7.71 8.64 -5.27
N PHE A 214 -7.95 9.31 -4.11
CA PHE A 214 -6.97 9.32 -3.02
C PHE A 214 -6.60 7.93 -2.54
N VAL A 215 -7.53 6.99 -2.59
CA VAL A 215 -7.33 5.60 -2.21
C VAL A 215 -7.59 4.71 -3.41
N ASN A 216 -6.57 3.97 -3.83
CA ASN A 216 -6.71 2.96 -4.86
C ASN A 216 -6.82 1.57 -4.19
N PRO A 217 -8.02 0.94 -4.16
CA PRO A 217 -8.22 -0.35 -3.51
C PRO A 217 -7.46 -1.52 -4.17
N ALA A 218 -6.94 -1.32 -5.39
CA ALA A 218 -6.09 -2.30 -6.06
C ALA A 218 -4.66 -2.29 -5.50
N ILE A 219 -4.28 -1.27 -4.72
CA ILE A 219 -2.97 -1.16 -4.08
C ILE A 219 -3.14 -1.49 -2.59
N PRO A 220 -2.83 -2.71 -2.14
CA PRO A 220 -2.92 -3.06 -0.72
C PRO A 220 -1.86 -2.30 0.07
N VAL A 221 -2.27 -1.62 1.14
CA VAL A 221 -1.40 -0.96 2.10
C VAL A 221 -1.46 -1.65 3.45
N ASN A 222 -0.31 -1.78 4.12
CA ASN A 222 -0.22 -2.50 5.38
C ASN A 222 -0.82 -1.73 6.59
N SER A 223 -1.20 -0.46 6.42
CA SER A 223 -1.57 0.44 7.53
C SER A 223 -2.89 1.17 7.34
N ASN A 224 -3.73 0.79 6.38
CA ASN A 224 -4.96 1.52 6.00
C ASN A 224 -4.75 3.02 5.67
N ALA A 225 -3.51 3.47 5.54
CA ALA A 225 -3.15 4.84 5.18
C ALA A 225 -2.43 4.87 3.83
N TYR A 226 -2.91 5.71 2.94
CA TYR A 226 -2.31 6.04 1.65
C TYR A 226 -1.57 7.36 1.80
N TYR A 227 -0.31 7.40 1.41
CA TYR A 227 0.54 8.55 1.61
C TYR A 227 0.68 9.33 0.31
N HIS A 228 -0.08 10.40 0.18
CA HIS A 228 0.14 11.41 -0.85
C HIS A 228 1.25 12.34 -0.42
N THR A 229 1.76 13.11 -1.38
CA THR A 229 2.76 14.15 -1.15
C THR A 229 2.19 15.47 -1.62
N ILE A 230 2.19 16.49 -0.75
CA ILE A 230 2.00 17.88 -1.17
C ILE A 230 3.36 18.50 -1.49
N THR A 231 3.42 19.27 -2.56
CA THR A 231 4.66 19.92 -3.06
C THR A 231 4.42 21.40 -3.25
N ASP A 232 5.23 22.26 -2.61
CA ASP A 232 5.15 23.71 -2.79
C ASP A 232 5.84 24.17 -4.09
N ALA A 233 5.80 25.49 -4.36
CA ALA A 233 6.40 26.07 -5.55
C ALA A 233 7.94 26.00 -5.57
N GLN A 234 8.57 25.74 -4.45
CA GLN A 234 10.02 25.59 -4.28
C GLN A 234 10.47 24.12 -4.35
N GLY A 235 9.53 23.18 -4.50
CA GLY A 235 9.80 21.75 -4.54
C GLY A 235 9.93 21.09 -3.15
N ASN A 236 9.64 21.81 -2.06
CA ASN A 236 9.57 21.20 -0.74
C ASN A 236 8.38 20.24 -0.66
N LYS A 237 8.56 19.14 0.01
CA LYS A 237 7.57 18.04 0.07
C LYS A 237 7.18 17.72 1.50
N MET A 238 5.90 17.41 1.72
CA MET A 238 5.35 16.93 2.98
C MET A 238 4.30 15.86 2.70
N TYR A 239 4.23 14.84 3.56
CA TYR A 239 3.20 13.80 3.42
C TYR A 239 1.80 14.32 3.78
N LEU A 240 0.84 13.81 3.00
CA LEU A 240 -0.60 13.96 3.20
C LEU A 240 -1.21 12.55 3.35
N PRO A 241 -1.20 11.97 4.56
CA PRO A 241 -1.74 10.63 4.78
C PRO A 241 -3.27 10.65 4.68
N ILE A 242 -3.82 9.73 3.88
CA ILE A 242 -5.26 9.56 3.70
C ILE A 242 -5.65 8.15 4.17
N SER A 243 -6.60 8.08 5.08
CA SER A 243 -7.16 6.83 5.56
C SER A 243 -8.06 6.18 4.50
N SER A 244 -7.98 4.86 4.35
CA SER A 244 -8.93 4.11 3.52
C SER A 244 -10.37 4.15 4.07
N TYR A 245 -10.56 4.63 5.28
CA TYR A 245 -11.87 4.82 5.92
C TYR A 245 -12.39 6.26 5.82
N ALA A 246 -11.64 7.18 5.21
CA ALA A 246 -12.12 8.53 4.97
C ALA A 246 -13.33 8.50 4.02
N ASP A 247 -14.34 9.30 4.29
CA ASP A 247 -15.54 9.41 3.46
C ASP A 247 -15.24 9.91 2.05
N PHE A 248 -14.14 10.68 1.90
CA PHE A 248 -13.61 11.17 0.63
C PHE A 248 -12.50 10.28 0.02
N ALA A 249 -12.26 9.09 0.55
CA ALA A 249 -11.17 8.21 0.10
C ALA A 249 -11.20 7.93 -1.42
N TYR A 250 -12.37 7.91 -2.01
CA TYR A 250 -12.56 7.64 -3.44
C TYR A 250 -12.83 8.89 -4.28
N GLU A 251 -12.77 10.08 -3.68
CA GLU A 251 -12.81 11.33 -4.43
C GLU A 251 -11.50 11.52 -5.19
N ALA A 252 -11.58 12.23 -6.32
CA ALA A 252 -10.42 12.51 -7.14
C ALA A 252 -9.50 13.55 -6.47
N VAL A 253 -8.21 13.29 -6.46
CA VAL A 253 -7.19 14.25 -6.06
C VAL A 253 -7.31 15.49 -6.96
N PRO A 254 -7.43 16.71 -6.43
CA PRO A 254 -7.52 17.93 -7.23
C PRO A 254 -6.30 18.15 -8.12
N SER A 255 -6.51 18.66 -9.32
CA SER A 255 -5.45 19.00 -10.27
C SER A 255 -4.98 20.44 -10.09
N GLY A 256 -3.72 20.68 -10.43
CA GLY A 256 -3.11 22.00 -10.38
C GLY A 256 -2.59 22.37 -8.99
N ARG A 257 -2.56 23.66 -8.73
CA ARG A 257 -2.11 24.22 -7.46
C ARG A 257 -3.26 24.85 -6.71
N GLY A 258 -3.28 24.65 -5.42
CA GLY A 258 -4.34 25.14 -4.54
C GLY A 258 -3.85 25.30 -3.11
N THR A 259 -4.80 25.31 -2.19
CA THR A 259 -4.57 25.41 -0.75
C THR A 259 -4.95 24.11 -0.08
N VAL A 260 -4.07 23.60 0.79
CA VAL A 260 -4.32 22.41 1.60
C VAL A 260 -4.31 22.79 3.07
N THR A 261 -5.44 22.58 3.75
CA THR A 261 -5.65 22.88 5.17
C THR A 261 -5.80 21.59 5.96
N GLY A 262 -5.13 21.48 7.10
CA GLY A 262 -5.22 20.27 7.94
C GLY A 262 -4.48 20.40 9.27
N ILE A 263 -4.46 19.33 10.02
CA ILE A 263 -3.74 19.22 11.30
C ILE A 263 -2.29 18.81 11.04
N LEU A 264 -1.36 19.63 11.50
CA LEU A 264 0.08 19.40 11.33
C LEU A 264 0.61 18.49 12.45
N CYS A 265 1.05 17.30 12.10
CA CYS A 265 1.56 16.32 13.06
C CYS A 265 3.01 15.96 12.77
N TYR A 266 3.85 15.93 13.80
CA TYR A 266 5.21 15.39 13.73
C TYR A 266 5.25 14.03 14.39
N LYS A 267 5.26 12.99 13.57
CA LYS A 267 5.26 11.62 14.09
C LYS A 267 5.92 10.63 13.14
N TYR A 268 6.16 9.43 13.66
CA TYR A 268 6.69 8.32 12.88
C TYR A 268 5.76 7.97 11.73
N GLN A 269 6.27 8.04 10.51
CA GLN A 269 5.55 7.65 9.32
C GLN A 269 5.93 6.22 8.92
N GLY A 270 4.92 5.36 8.81
CA GLY A 270 5.12 3.93 8.52
C GLY A 270 5.80 3.67 7.17
N ILE A 271 5.62 4.59 6.21
CA ILE A 271 6.14 4.46 4.86
C ILE A 271 7.68 4.47 4.79
N ASN A 272 8.33 5.39 5.50
CA ASN A 272 9.80 5.53 5.50
C ASN A 272 10.45 5.22 6.85
N ARG A 273 9.65 4.85 7.86
CA ARG A 273 10.09 4.52 9.21
C ARG A 273 10.87 5.63 9.91
N GLN A 274 10.55 6.88 9.61
CA GLN A 274 11.15 8.06 10.21
C GLN A 274 10.07 8.98 10.79
N SER A 275 10.44 9.74 11.83
CA SER A 275 9.58 10.80 12.35
C SER A 275 9.76 12.05 11.49
N GLN A 276 8.65 12.59 11.02
CA GLN A 276 8.62 13.78 10.17
C GLN A 276 7.26 14.46 10.21
N TRP A 277 7.21 15.69 9.71
CA TRP A 277 5.96 16.41 9.54
C TRP A 277 5.06 15.77 8.49
N ALA A 278 3.78 15.74 8.78
CA ALA A 278 2.72 15.35 7.85
C ALA A 278 1.46 16.18 8.13
N LEU A 279 0.68 16.43 7.10
CA LEU A 279 -0.56 17.18 7.19
C LEU A 279 -1.75 16.22 7.08
N TYR A 280 -2.62 16.22 8.09
CA TYR A 280 -3.80 15.36 8.12
C TYR A 280 -5.05 16.17 7.80
N LEU A 281 -5.70 15.89 6.68
CA LEU A 281 -6.99 16.51 6.34
C LEU A 281 -8.03 16.15 7.41
N VAL A 282 -8.78 17.15 7.86
CA VAL A 282 -9.94 16.94 8.74
C VAL A 282 -11.11 16.40 7.92
N ASP A 283 -11.35 17.01 6.76
CA ASP A 283 -12.31 16.59 5.74
C ASP A 283 -11.86 17.06 4.35
N PHE A 284 -12.65 16.75 3.32
CA PHE A 284 -12.37 17.14 1.94
C PHE A 284 -12.41 18.65 1.70
N ASN A 285 -13.13 19.43 2.54
CA ASN A 285 -13.19 20.89 2.43
C ASN A 285 -11.87 21.57 2.79
N GLY A 286 -10.91 20.85 3.36
CA GLY A 286 -9.54 21.31 3.53
C GLY A 286 -8.77 21.53 2.22
N LEU A 287 -9.35 21.15 1.07
CA LEU A 287 -8.77 21.31 -0.26
C LEU A 287 -9.53 22.40 -1.01
N THR A 288 -8.91 23.57 -1.17
CA THR A 288 -9.56 24.74 -1.81
C THR A 288 -8.66 25.37 -2.89
N ASP A 289 -9.28 26.17 -3.75
CA ASP A 289 -8.61 27.04 -4.72
C ASP A 289 -7.71 26.32 -5.73
N PHE A 290 -7.91 25.01 -5.94
CA PHE A 290 -7.18 24.29 -6.97
C PHE A 290 -7.59 24.79 -8.36
N ASP A 291 -6.61 25.27 -9.13
CA ASP A 291 -6.82 25.96 -10.41
C ASP A 291 -7.07 25.02 -11.60
N GLY A 292 -6.97 23.70 -11.38
CA GLY A 292 -7.14 22.70 -12.43
C GLY A 292 -6.04 22.75 -13.49
N SER A 293 -4.97 23.54 -13.28
CA SER A 293 -3.88 23.62 -14.23
C SER A 293 -3.10 22.30 -14.31
N THR A 294 -2.53 22.06 -15.46
CA THR A 294 -1.57 20.97 -15.67
C THR A 294 -0.13 21.49 -15.65
N ASP A 295 0.06 22.79 -15.34
CA ASP A 295 1.37 23.43 -15.36
C ASP A 295 2.12 23.19 -14.04
N GLU A 296 3.12 22.36 -14.09
CA GLU A 296 4.18 22.27 -13.08
C GLU A 296 5.14 23.46 -13.22
N PRO A 297 5.55 24.14 -12.12
CA PRO A 297 6.60 25.15 -12.21
C PRO A 297 7.94 24.51 -12.50
N GLY A 298 8.62 25.03 -13.49
CA GLY A 298 9.82 24.54 -14.12
C GLY A 298 10.92 24.06 -13.20
N GLY A 299 11.14 22.81 -13.26
CA GLY A 299 12.37 22.05 -13.12
C GLY A 299 12.23 20.92 -14.11
N ASP A 300 13.22 20.75 -14.98
CA ASP A 300 13.24 19.73 -16.02
C ASP A 300 12.94 18.34 -15.46
N THR A 301 11.63 17.99 -15.40
CA THR A 301 11.16 16.64 -15.18
C THR A 301 10.20 16.34 -16.33
N PRO A 302 10.35 15.24 -17.04
CA PRO A 302 9.45 14.88 -18.14
C PRO A 302 8.01 14.77 -17.63
N SER A 303 7.08 15.41 -18.35
CA SER A 303 5.64 15.33 -18.19
C SER A 303 5.17 13.96 -17.69
N THR A 304 4.69 13.88 -16.43
CA THR A 304 4.04 12.70 -15.90
C THR A 304 2.56 12.69 -16.32
N GLY A 305 2.28 12.40 -17.58
CA GLY A 305 0.98 11.89 -17.95
C GLY A 305 0.78 10.54 -17.28
N ASP A 306 -0.40 10.31 -16.75
CA ASP A 306 -0.96 9.05 -16.21
C ASP A 306 0.00 7.86 -16.09
N GLN A 307 0.96 7.95 -15.18
CA GLN A 307 1.87 6.84 -14.89
C GLN A 307 1.17 5.89 -13.93
N ASN A 308 0.60 4.84 -14.50
CA ASN A 308 -0.20 3.85 -13.78
C ASN A 308 0.49 2.48 -13.68
N GLY A 309 1.81 2.43 -13.93
CA GLY A 309 2.58 1.20 -13.89
C GLY A 309 2.36 0.28 -15.09
N THR A 310 1.77 0.78 -16.17
CA THR A 310 1.69 0.06 -17.47
C THR A 310 2.96 0.28 -18.28
N LYS A 311 3.13 -0.46 -19.37
CA LYS A 311 4.28 -0.34 -20.28
C LYS A 311 4.40 1.06 -20.91
N ASP A 312 3.26 1.64 -21.28
CA ASP A 312 3.19 2.95 -21.92
C ASP A 312 3.26 4.11 -20.90
N ALA A 313 2.98 3.81 -19.62
CA ALA A 313 2.98 4.75 -18.52
C ALA A 313 3.60 4.12 -17.26
N PRO A 314 4.91 3.77 -17.27
CA PRO A 314 5.58 3.10 -16.15
C PRO A 314 5.67 4.03 -14.94
N TYR A 315 5.59 3.48 -13.72
CA TYR A 315 5.87 4.23 -12.50
C TYR A 315 7.29 4.80 -12.51
N THR A 316 7.46 6.01 -12.00
CA THR A 316 8.79 6.54 -11.68
C THR A 316 9.36 5.86 -10.43
N VAL A 317 10.67 5.99 -10.24
CA VAL A 317 11.35 5.53 -9.01
C VAL A 317 10.72 6.14 -7.76
N ASP A 318 10.43 7.44 -7.75
CA ASP A 318 9.82 8.14 -6.62
C ASP A 318 8.40 7.62 -6.32
N GLN A 319 7.62 7.32 -7.36
CA GLN A 319 6.31 6.71 -7.19
C GLN A 319 6.42 5.31 -6.56
N VAL A 320 7.37 4.48 -7.00
CA VAL A 320 7.58 3.14 -6.41
C VAL A 320 8.05 3.24 -4.95
N ILE A 321 8.90 4.21 -4.62
CA ILE A 321 9.32 4.47 -3.24
C ILE A 321 8.10 4.86 -2.39
N THR A 322 7.22 5.71 -2.92
CA THR A 322 5.99 6.13 -2.25
C THR A 322 4.98 5.00 -2.13
N LEU A 323 4.78 4.20 -3.18
CA LEU A 323 3.89 3.02 -3.17
C LEU A 323 4.36 1.94 -2.19
N GLY A 324 5.65 1.86 -1.91
CA GLY A 324 6.22 0.82 -1.07
C GLY A 324 6.26 -0.53 -1.77
N ASN A 325 5.69 -1.57 -1.14
CA ASN A 325 5.76 -2.95 -1.64
C ASN A 325 4.36 -3.56 -1.76
N PRO A 326 3.52 -3.14 -2.71
CA PRO A 326 2.14 -3.61 -2.84
C PRO A 326 2.01 -5.08 -3.27
N GLY A 327 3.08 -5.70 -3.79
CA GLY A 327 3.07 -7.09 -4.27
C GLY A 327 2.44 -7.26 -5.66
N THR A 328 2.02 -6.19 -6.30
CA THR A 328 1.45 -6.21 -7.66
C THR A 328 2.52 -6.06 -8.72
N SER A 329 2.31 -6.63 -9.89
CA SER A 329 3.22 -6.47 -11.04
C SER A 329 2.98 -5.14 -11.73
N ALA A 330 4.06 -4.38 -11.98
CA ALA A 330 3.99 -3.09 -12.66
C ALA A 330 5.29 -2.77 -13.40
N TRP A 331 5.20 -1.83 -14.36
CA TRP A 331 6.36 -1.23 -15.01
C TRP A 331 6.93 -0.10 -14.16
N VAL A 332 8.24 -0.09 -14.03
CA VAL A 332 9.01 0.93 -13.31
C VAL A 332 10.11 1.46 -14.22
N LYS A 333 10.29 2.77 -14.27
CA LYS A 333 11.28 3.44 -15.12
C LYS A 333 12.22 4.31 -14.29
N GLY A 334 13.51 4.23 -14.55
CA GLY A 334 14.56 5.01 -13.92
C GLY A 334 15.92 4.80 -14.60
N TYR A 335 16.96 5.34 -14.01
CA TYR A 335 18.34 5.18 -14.47
C TYR A 335 19.08 4.15 -13.63
N ILE A 336 19.91 3.30 -14.25
CA ILE A 336 20.77 2.36 -13.54
C ILE A 336 21.92 3.15 -12.89
N VAL A 337 21.89 3.27 -11.55
CA VAL A 337 22.90 4.05 -10.79
C VAL A 337 23.93 3.17 -10.06
N GLY A 338 23.81 1.84 -10.15
CA GLY A 338 24.70 0.90 -9.49
C GLY A 338 24.03 -0.42 -9.15
N PHE A 339 24.53 -1.06 -8.11
CA PHE A 339 24.02 -2.33 -7.58
C PHE A 339 24.08 -2.36 -6.05
N TYR A 340 23.44 -3.37 -5.43
CA TYR A 340 23.52 -3.58 -3.98
C TYR A 340 24.48 -4.72 -3.67
N ASP A 341 25.49 -4.43 -2.83
CA ASP A 341 26.46 -5.43 -2.38
C ASP A 341 25.94 -6.17 -1.15
N TYR A 342 25.53 -7.43 -1.36
CA TYR A 342 25.04 -8.30 -0.29
C TYR A 342 26.09 -8.54 0.81
N ASN A 343 27.38 -8.62 0.44
CA ASN A 343 28.46 -8.89 1.38
C ASN A 343 28.84 -7.67 2.24
N ASN A 344 28.39 -6.47 1.85
CA ASN A 344 28.62 -5.23 2.55
C ASN A 344 27.31 -4.59 3.03
N ASN A 345 26.57 -5.32 3.88
CA ASN A 345 25.34 -4.87 4.50
C ASN A 345 24.30 -4.29 3.51
N SER A 346 24.23 -4.86 2.31
CA SER A 346 23.33 -4.39 1.24
C SER A 346 23.51 -2.90 0.91
N SER A 347 24.75 -2.41 0.95
CA SER A 347 25.06 -1.02 0.59
C SER A 347 24.91 -0.79 -0.91
N LEU A 348 24.48 0.42 -1.28
CA LEU A 348 24.50 0.87 -2.67
C LEU A 348 25.95 1.12 -3.10
N VAL A 349 26.32 0.57 -4.24
CA VAL A 349 27.61 0.80 -4.89
C VAL A 349 27.37 1.48 -6.23
N ASN A 350 27.68 2.77 -6.32
CA ASN A 350 27.50 3.58 -7.54
C ASN A 350 28.66 3.36 -8.54
N SER A 351 28.84 2.11 -8.94
CA SER A 351 29.91 1.68 -9.86
C SER A 351 29.52 0.34 -10.48
N ALA A 352 30.06 0.04 -11.64
CA ALA A 352 29.97 -1.31 -12.20
C ALA A 352 31.11 -2.23 -11.69
N SER A 353 32.14 -1.69 -11.05
CA SER A 353 33.25 -2.48 -10.53
C SER A 353 32.84 -3.32 -9.33
N GLY A 354 33.00 -4.63 -9.41
CA GLY A 354 32.63 -5.58 -8.37
C GLY A 354 31.13 -5.92 -8.35
N ALA A 355 30.39 -5.56 -9.40
CA ALA A 355 28.97 -5.82 -9.49
C ALA A 355 28.67 -7.32 -9.45
N ALA A 356 27.56 -7.67 -8.78
CA ALA A 356 26.90 -8.96 -8.95
C ALA A 356 25.99 -8.91 -10.18
N ASN A 357 25.78 -10.04 -10.84
CA ASN A 357 24.89 -10.10 -12.01
C ASN A 357 23.39 -10.20 -11.66
N SER A 358 23.05 -10.24 -10.37
CA SER A 358 21.69 -10.58 -9.90
C SER A 358 20.82 -9.38 -9.57
N ASN A 359 21.38 -8.16 -9.54
CA ASN A 359 20.63 -6.96 -9.18
C ASN A 359 21.24 -5.69 -9.77
N VAL A 360 20.38 -4.67 -9.91
CA VAL A 360 20.78 -3.29 -10.19
C VAL A 360 19.95 -2.33 -9.31
N ALA A 361 20.42 -1.12 -9.13
CA ALA A 361 19.73 -0.03 -8.45
C ALA A 361 19.21 0.96 -9.49
N LEU A 362 17.92 1.33 -9.41
CA LEU A 362 17.32 2.37 -10.23
C LEU A 362 17.10 3.64 -9.41
N ALA A 363 17.37 4.80 -9.99
CA ALA A 363 17.07 6.11 -9.44
C ALA A 363 16.39 7.00 -10.47
N ALA A 364 15.73 8.08 -10.00
CA ALA A 364 15.15 9.10 -10.88
C ALA A 364 16.23 9.97 -11.54
N ASP A 365 17.37 10.20 -10.86
CA ASP A 365 18.54 10.92 -11.37
C ASP A 365 19.69 9.94 -11.63
N PRO A 366 20.33 9.96 -12.82
CA PRO A 366 21.47 9.08 -13.13
C PRO A 366 22.70 9.28 -12.23
N ASN A 367 22.77 10.40 -11.49
CA ASN A 367 23.87 10.69 -10.54
C ASN A 367 23.46 10.47 -9.08
N GLU A 368 22.31 9.87 -8.79
CA GLU A 368 21.85 9.64 -7.43
C GLU A 368 22.79 8.68 -6.68
N THR A 369 23.17 9.05 -5.47
CA THR A 369 24.04 8.27 -4.58
C THR A 369 23.39 7.88 -3.26
N ASN A 370 22.22 8.45 -2.97
CA ASN A 370 21.48 8.13 -1.77
C ASN A 370 20.67 6.84 -1.97
N LYS A 371 21.01 5.81 -1.21
CA LYS A 371 20.34 4.50 -1.23
C LYS A 371 18.81 4.61 -1.05
N GLU A 372 18.35 5.52 -0.20
CA GLU A 372 16.92 5.66 0.12
C GLU A 372 16.09 6.29 -1.02
N LYS A 373 16.78 6.83 -2.03
CA LYS A 373 16.17 7.36 -3.26
C LYS A 373 16.28 6.39 -4.44
N THR A 374 16.47 5.12 -4.17
CA THR A 374 16.63 4.09 -5.20
C THR A 374 15.63 2.95 -5.02
N VAL A 375 15.29 2.31 -6.13
CA VAL A 375 14.50 1.07 -6.19
C VAL A 375 15.43 -0.09 -6.51
N ALA A 376 15.37 -1.14 -5.70
CA ALA A 376 16.20 -2.33 -5.87
C ALA A 376 15.56 -3.29 -6.88
N VAL A 377 16.24 -3.58 -7.97
CA VAL A 377 15.77 -4.48 -9.03
C VAL A 377 16.48 -5.82 -8.96
N GLN A 378 15.71 -6.90 -8.78
CA GLN A 378 16.19 -8.26 -8.95
C GLN A 378 16.21 -8.62 -10.43
N LEU A 379 17.34 -9.08 -10.92
CA LEU A 379 17.47 -9.61 -12.27
C LEU A 379 17.30 -11.14 -12.23
N PRO A 380 16.18 -11.68 -12.71
CA PRO A 380 15.98 -13.14 -12.77
C PRO A 380 16.96 -13.78 -13.74
N VAL A 381 17.31 -15.03 -13.50
CA VAL A 381 18.15 -15.79 -14.43
C VAL A 381 17.49 -15.85 -15.81
N GLY A 382 18.24 -15.54 -16.85
CA GLY A 382 17.76 -15.55 -18.25
C GLY A 382 18.15 -14.29 -19.01
N ALA A 383 17.44 -14.02 -20.10
CA ALA A 383 17.76 -12.95 -21.05
C ALA A 383 17.89 -11.55 -20.40
N LEU A 384 16.98 -11.22 -19.48
CA LEU A 384 17.01 -9.92 -18.79
C LEU A 384 18.29 -9.76 -17.97
N ARG A 385 18.68 -10.78 -17.18
CA ARG A 385 19.93 -10.75 -16.42
C ARG A 385 21.14 -10.61 -17.36
N SER A 386 21.18 -11.41 -18.41
CA SER A 386 22.30 -11.40 -19.35
C SER A 386 22.50 -10.07 -20.05
N ALA A 387 21.41 -9.32 -20.31
CA ALA A 387 21.47 -8.04 -21.00
C ALA A 387 21.65 -6.83 -20.09
N ILE A 388 21.15 -6.88 -18.83
CA ILE A 388 21.04 -5.69 -17.97
C ILE A 388 22.17 -5.61 -16.94
N ASN A 389 22.69 -6.75 -16.46
CA ASN A 389 23.60 -6.79 -15.31
C ASN A 389 24.89 -5.98 -15.53
N LEU A 390 25.38 -5.36 -14.47
CA LEU A 390 26.60 -4.51 -14.52
C LEU A 390 27.92 -5.30 -14.46
N LEU A 391 27.89 -6.59 -14.14
CA LEU A 391 29.08 -7.43 -14.14
C LEU A 391 29.58 -7.69 -15.57
N ASP A 392 28.65 -8.09 -16.45
CA ASP A 392 28.95 -8.44 -17.85
C ASP A 392 28.84 -7.21 -18.76
N HIS A 393 28.01 -6.21 -18.37
CA HIS A 393 27.69 -5.00 -19.11
C HIS A 393 27.90 -3.73 -18.27
N PRO A 394 29.14 -3.39 -17.92
CA PRO A 394 29.45 -2.19 -17.15
C PRO A 394 28.98 -0.88 -17.84
N GLU A 395 28.84 -0.89 -19.15
CA GLU A 395 28.32 0.22 -19.97
C GLU A 395 26.82 0.51 -19.77
N ASN A 396 26.11 -0.34 -19.02
CA ASN A 396 24.70 -0.09 -18.66
C ASN A 396 24.55 0.88 -17.49
N LEU A 397 25.63 1.18 -16.77
CA LEU A 397 25.62 2.20 -15.73
C LEU A 397 25.27 3.57 -16.33
N GLY A 398 24.26 4.23 -15.79
CA GLY A 398 23.71 5.52 -16.24
C GLY A 398 22.65 5.40 -17.34
N LYS A 399 22.41 4.22 -17.92
CA LYS A 399 21.35 4.03 -18.91
C LYS A 399 19.97 4.03 -18.30
N GLU A 400 18.97 4.47 -19.07
CA GLU A 400 17.57 4.36 -18.72
C GLU A 400 17.09 2.91 -18.81
N LEU A 401 16.41 2.44 -17.78
CA LEU A 401 15.79 1.12 -17.72
C LEU A 401 14.33 1.26 -17.31
N ALA A 402 13.41 0.80 -18.16
CA ALA A 402 12.04 0.49 -17.76
C ALA A 402 11.93 -1.02 -17.61
N ILE A 403 11.36 -1.50 -16.50
CA ILE A 403 11.30 -2.93 -16.18
C ILE A 403 9.97 -3.29 -15.53
N CYS A 404 9.37 -4.39 -15.99
CA CYS A 404 8.12 -4.94 -15.46
C CYS A 404 8.40 -6.07 -14.48
N GLY A 405 7.83 -5.99 -13.29
CA GLY A 405 7.94 -7.04 -12.28
C GLY A 405 7.13 -6.71 -11.02
N ASP A 406 7.16 -7.60 -10.04
CA ASP A 406 6.39 -7.46 -8.80
C ASP A 406 7.03 -6.42 -7.88
N LEU A 407 6.24 -5.42 -7.47
CA LEU A 407 6.67 -4.40 -6.52
C LEU A 407 6.72 -4.99 -5.11
N THR A 408 7.87 -5.54 -4.75
CA THR A 408 8.11 -6.21 -3.45
C THR A 408 9.46 -5.82 -2.87
N ALA A 409 9.58 -5.87 -1.53
CA ALA A 409 10.82 -5.50 -0.86
C ALA A 409 12.03 -6.32 -1.34
N TYR A 410 13.13 -5.62 -1.68
CA TYR A 410 14.40 -6.21 -2.01
C TYR A 410 15.53 -5.38 -1.38
N PHE A 411 16.51 -6.02 -0.76
CA PHE A 411 17.58 -5.36 0.03
C PHE A 411 17.09 -4.38 1.12
N GLY A 412 15.85 -4.60 1.63
CA GLY A 412 15.24 -3.76 2.65
C GLY A 412 14.64 -2.44 2.12
N LEU A 413 14.58 -2.27 0.82
CA LEU A 413 14.01 -1.12 0.11
C LEU A 413 12.78 -1.52 -0.70
N PRO A 414 11.97 -0.57 -1.18
CA PRO A 414 11.05 -0.81 -2.28
C PRO A 414 11.81 -1.39 -3.47
N GLY A 415 11.27 -2.43 -4.08
CA GLY A 415 11.99 -3.17 -5.10
C GLY A 415 11.10 -3.79 -6.17
N VAL A 416 11.74 -4.24 -7.25
CA VAL A 416 11.13 -5.00 -8.34
C VAL A 416 11.72 -6.40 -8.33
N LYS A 417 10.87 -7.41 -8.22
CA LYS A 417 11.25 -8.83 -8.34
C LYS A 417 10.48 -9.52 -9.46
N ASN A 418 10.91 -10.74 -9.78
CA ASN A 418 10.23 -11.56 -10.79
C ASN A 418 10.04 -10.79 -12.11
N ALA A 419 11.06 -10.03 -12.53
CA ALA A 419 10.99 -9.22 -13.73
C ALA A 419 10.77 -10.10 -14.97
N THR A 420 9.83 -9.71 -15.85
CA THR A 420 9.40 -10.47 -17.02
C THR A 420 9.77 -9.79 -18.33
N GLU A 421 9.81 -8.47 -18.35
CA GLU A 421 10.07 -7.65 -19.53
C GLU A 421 10.83 -6.38 -19.14
N ALA A 422 11.68 -5.86 -20.01
CA ALA A 422 12.38 -4.61 -19.81
C ALA A 422 12.60 -3.86 -21.13
N ILE A 423 12.85 -2.56 -21.02
CA ILE A 423 13.32 -1.68 -22.09
C ILE A 423 14.58 -1.00 -21.57
N LEU A 424 15.71 -1.31 -22.17
CA LEU A 424 17.00 -0.72 -21.80
C LEU A 424 17.44 0.24 -22.90
N ASP A 425 17.55 1.53 -22.55
CA ASP A 425 17.98 2.59 -23.48
C ASP A 425 17.18 2.58 -24.81
N GLY A 426 15.86 2.32 -24.70
CA GLY A 426 14.93 2.24 -25.83
C GLY A 426 14.86 0.87 -26.52
N GLU A 427 15.74 -0.08 -26.19
CA GLU A 427 15.71 -1.44 -26.73
C GLU A 427 14.88 -2.38 -25.84
N THR A 428 13.86 -3.02 -26.41
CA THR A 428 13.01 -3.98 -25.67
C THR A 428 13.77 -5.29 -25.45
N LEU A 429 13.87 -5.68 -24.19
CA LEU A 429 14.51 -6.90 -23.71
C LEU A 429 13.45 -7.81 -23.08
N GLY A 430 13.49 -9.10 -23.36
CA GLY A 430 12.59 -10.07 -22.74
C GLY A 430 11.19 -10.16 -23.34
N GLY A 431 10.77 -9.26 -24.18
CA GLY A 431 9.47 -9.25 -24.83
C GLY A 431 9.42 -10.05 -26.14
N GLY A 432 9.91 -11.25 -26.14
CA GLY A 432 9.94 -12.13 -27.31
C GLY A 432 9.11 -13.39 -27.11
N SER A 433 7.88 -13.24 -26.71
CA SER A 433 6.75 -14.15 -26.89
C SER A 433 5.55 -13.54 -26.18
N ASP A 434 4.43 -13.42 -26.86
CA ASP A 434 3.12 -13.01 -26.31
C ASP A 434 2.83 -13.78 -25.02
N THR A 435 3.24 -13.21 -23.85
CA THR A 435 2.80 -13.72 -22.56
C THR A 435 1.62 -12.86 -22.13
N PRO A 436 0.39 -13.37 -22.18
CA PRO A 436 -0.79 -12.65 -21.74
C PRO A 436 -0.67 -12.28 -20.25
N ALA A 437 -1.22 -11.11 -19.87
CA ALA A 437 -1.38 -10.70 -18.48
C ALA A 437 -2.12 -11.77 -17.66
N PRO A 438 -1.95 -11.84 -16.30
CA PRO A 438 -2.68 -12.79 -15.48
C PRO A 438 -4.19 -12.70 -15.73
N GLY A 439 -4.75 -13.75 -16.35
CA GLY A 439 -6.14 -13.81 -16.81
C GLY A 439 -6.35 -13.79 -18.32
N GLU A 440 -5.35 -13.39 -19.11
CA GLU A 440 -5.41 -13.57 -20.57
C GLU A 440 -5.12 -15.02 -20.94
N THR A 441 -5.94 -15.54 -21.83
CA THR A 441 -5.77 -16.87 -22.40
C THR A 441 -5.41 -16.76 -23.88
N SER A 442 -4.53 -17.64 -24.33
CA SER A 442 -4.13 -17.76 -25.74
C SER A 442 -4.48 -19.14 -26.29
N THR A 443 -4.41 -19.28 -27.61
CA THR A 443 -4.60 -20.54 -28.27
C THR A 443 -3.30 -21.34 -28.25
N PHE A 444 -3.36 -22.55 -27.69
CA PHE A 444 -2.27 -23.53 -27.68
C PHE A 444 -2.56 -24.63 -28.70
N VAL A 445 -1.52 -25.03 -29.39
CA VAL A 445 -1.55 -26.15 -30.37
C VAL A 445 -0.75 -27.34 -29.81
N LYS A 446 -1.08 -28.53 -30.27
CA LYS A 446 -0.30 -29.71 -29.94
C LYS A 446 1.15 -29.55 -30.36
N ALA A 447 2.07 -29.75 -29.44
CA ALA A 447 3.49 -29.77 -29.75
C ALA A 447 3.85 -31.08 -30.45
N THR A 448 4.63 -31.00 -31.52
CA THR A 448 5.19 -32.17 -32.26
C THR A 448 6.69 -32.29 -32.01
N SER A 449 7.31 -31.31 -31.39
CA SER A 449 8.70 -31.27 -30.98
C SER A 449 8.86 -30.34 -29.76
N ILE A 450 9.97 -30.46 -29.08
CA ILE A 450 10.34 -29.56 -27.97
C ILE A 450 11.61 -28.80 -28.33
N THR A 451 11.66 -27.52 -27.93
CA THR A 451 12.81 -26.62 -28.14
C THR A 451 13.27 -26.07 -26.80
N SER A 452 14.56 -25.82 -26.65
CA SER A 452 15.11 -25.17 -25.46
C SER A 452 14.59 -23.74 -25.36
N GLY A 453 14.10 -23.35 -24.19
CA GLY A 453 13.41 -22.08 -23.93
C GLY A 453 11.91 -22.10 -24.29
N GLY A 454 11.40 -23.19 -24.86
CA GLY A 454 9.99 -23.30 -25.23
C GLY A 454 9.07 -23.45 -24.01
N VAL A 455 7.84 -22.90 -24.13
CA VAL A 455 6.81 -22.96 -23.10
C VAL A 455 5.74 -23.99 -23.50
N TYR A 456 5.44 -24.89 -22.58
CA TYR A 456 4.52 -26.01 -22.82
C TYR A 456 3.49 -26.15 -21.71
N ALA A 457 2.28 -26.53 -22.05
CA ALA A 457 1.24 -26.92 -21.10
C ALA A 457 1.08 -28.45 -21.09
N PHE A 458 0.86 -29.01 -19.90
CA PHE A 458 0.56 -30.44 -19.71
C PHE A 458 -0.94 -30.67 -19.78
N TRP A 459 -1.37 -31.51 -20.72
CA TRP A 459 -2.77 -31.85 -20.88
C TRP A 459 -2.98 -33.37 -20.94
N ALA A 460 -3.98 -33.87 -20.23
CA ALA A 460 -4.44 -35.26 -20.32
C ALA A 460 -5.92 -35.35 -19.90
N GLU A 461 -6.72 -36.15 -20.58
CA GLU A 461 -8.13 -36.45 -20.21
C GLU A 461 -8.99 -35.22 -19.88
N ASN A 462 -8.94 -34.19 -20.72
CA ASN A 462 -9.62 -32.90 -20.54
C ASN A 462 -9.18 -32.15 -19.25
N LYS A 463 -7.97 -32.40 -18.78
CA LYS A 463 -7.35 -31.72 -17.66
C LYS A 463 -6.03 -31.07 -18.05
N ILE A 464 -5.87 -29.79 -17.70
CA ILE A 464 -4.63 -29.04 -17.92
C ILE A 464 -3.95 -28.80 -16.58
N GLY A 465 -2.62 -28.92 -16.54
CA GLY A 465 -1.82 -28.62 -15.37
C GLY A 465 -1.90 -27.13 -14.99
N THR A 466 -1.96 -26.84 -13.69
CA THR A 466 -2.04 -25.47 -13.17
C THR A 466 -0.89 -25.20 -12.17
N ALA A 467 -1.19 -25.04 -10.89
CA ALA A 467 -0.21 -24.73 -9.85
C ALA A 467 0.22 -25.97 -9.07
N PHE A 468 1.45 -25.98 -8.54
CA PHE A 468 1.92 -27.02 -7.66
C PHE A 468 1.41 -26.85 -6.24
N THR A 469 1.05 -27.96 -5.60
CA THR A 469 0.90 -28.07 -4.15
C THR A 469 2.17 -28.71 -3.59
N THR A 470 2.92 -27.95 -2.80
CA THR A 470 4.20 -28.35 -2.19
C THR A 470 4.24 -28.14 -0.67
N ASP A 471 3.15 -27.66 -0.09
CA ASP A 471 2.98 -27.36 1.34
C ASP A 471 2.75 -28.60 2.23
N LYS A 472 2.68 -29.79 1.62
CA LYS A 472 2.47 -31.07 2.27
C LYS A 472 3.63 -32.02 1.99
N ASN A 473 3.68 -33.14 2.70
CA ASN A 473 4.69 -34.18 2.50
C ASN A 473 4.72 -34.78 1.08
N TYR A 474 3.72 -34.46 0.26
CA TYR A 474 3.58 -34.92 -1.11
C TYR A 474 3.26 -33.73 -2.03
N GLY A 475 4.24 -33.29 -2.81
CA GLY A 475 4.03 -32.30 -3.86
C GLY A 475 3.44 -32.92 -5.11
N TYR A 476 2.47 -32.25 -5.72
CA TYR A 476 1.81 -32.66 -6.96
C TYR A 476 1.35 -31.46 -7.77
N LEU A 477 1.08 -31.66 -9.08
CA LEU A 477 0.56 -30.62 -9.94
C LEU A 477 -0.97 -30.70 -10.00
N ASN A 478 -1.63 -29.62 -9.59
CA ASN A 478 -3.08 -29.47 -9.68
C ASN A 478 -3.53 -29.36 -11.14
N VAL A 479 -4.81 -29.56 -11.38
CA VAL A 479 -5.39 -29.49 -12.72
C VAL A 479 -6.68 -28.69 -12.72
N ALA A 480 -6.99 -28.12 -13.89
CA ALA A 480 -8.28 -27.52 -14.23
C ALA A 480 -8.91 -28.23 -15.43
N ASP A 481 -10.23 -28.07 -15.59
CA ASP A 481 -10.93 -28.57 -16.77
C ASP A 481 -10.48 -27.81 -18.03
N CYS A 482 -10.13 -28.55 -19.08
CA CYS A 482 -9.70 -28.01 -20.36
C CYS A 482 -10.05 -28.97 -21.50
N THR A 483 -11.16 -28.70 -22.18
CA THR A 483 -11.61 -29.51 -23.32
C THR A 483 -11.08 -28.90 -24.62
N PRO A 484 -10.36 -29.66 -25.46
CA PRO A 484 -9.90 -29.16 -26.75
C PRO A 484 -11.05 -28.76 -27.67
N ALA A 485 -10.82 -27.72 -28.46
CA ALA A 485 -11.72 -27.32 -29.53
C ALA A 485 -11.77 -28.35 -30.67
N ALA A 486 -12.70 -28.21 -31.61
CA ALA A 486 -12.88 -29.15 -32.72
C ALA A 486 -11.64 -29.26 -33.64
N ASP A 487 -10.81 -28.23 -33.68
CA ASP A 487 -9.54 -28.19 -34.43
C ASP A 487 -8.34 -28.78 -33.63
N GLY A 488 -8.60 -29.27 -32.43
CA GLY A 488 -7.61 -29.88 -31.54
C GLY A 488 -6.78 -28.85 -30.73
N THR A 489 -7.10 -27.57 -30.81
CA THR A 489 -6.46 -26.51 -29.99
C THR A 489 -7.05 -26.47 -28.58
N ILE A 490 -6.31 -25.92 -27.61
CA ILE A 490 -6.81 -25.61 -26.27
C ILE A 490 -6.63 -24.12 -25.99
N THR A 491 -7.49 -23.61 -25.12
CA THR A 491 -7.33 -22.26 -24.55
C THR A 491 -6.64 -22.38 -23.21
N ALA A 492 -5.49 -21.73 -23.04
CA ALA A 492 -4.68 -21.79 -21.83
C ALA A 492 -3.97 -20.45 -21.59
N SER A 493 -3.54 -20.23 -20.35
CA SER A 493 -2.72 -19.07 -19.97
C SER A 493 -1.28 -19.52 -19.73
N THR A 494 -0.31 -18.90 -20.38
CA THR A 494 1.11 -19.17 -20.12
C THR A 494 1.49 -18.87 -18.68
N ALA A 495 0.88 -17.83 -18.07
CA ALA A 495 1.09 -17.44 -16.68
C ALA A 495 0.57 -18.46 -15.65
N THR A 496 -0.39 -19.31 -16.02
CA THR A 496 -0.96 -20.31 -15.11
C THR A 496 -0.62 -21.74 -15.52
N ASN A 497 -0.54 -22.00 -16.82
CA ASN A 497 -0.44 -23.36 -17.38
C ASN A 497 0.90 -23.60 -18.09
N GLY A 498 1.76 -22.57 -18.21
CA GLY A 498 3.02 -22.64 -18.92
C GLY A 498 4.16 -23.19 -18.10
N PHE A 499 4.92 -24.11 -18.70
CA PHE A 499 6.15 -24.67 -18.13
C PHE A 499 7.27 -24.48 -19.14
N THR A 500 8.34 -23.80 -18.72
CA THR A 500 9.51 -23.53 -19.58
C THR A 500 10.47 -24.71 -19.53
N PHE A 501 10.81 -25.26 -20.70
CA PHE A 501 11.77 -26.34 -20.83
C PHE A 501 13.11 -25.80 -21.36
N THR A 502 14.20 -26.04 -20.63
CA THR A 502 15.53 -25.61 -21.04
C THR A 502 16.47 -26.81 -21.10
N LEU A 503 17.11 -27.03 -22.26
CA LEU A 503 18.10 -28.09 -22.44
C LEU A 503 19.45 -27.64 -21.89
N THR A 504 20.06 -28.50 -21.07
CA THR A 504 21.40 -28.35 -20.54
C THR A 504 22.24 -29.60 -20.87
N ASP A 505 23.54 -29.56 -20.58
CA ASP A 505 24.42 -30.72 -20.77
C ASP A 505 24.02 -31.92 -19.88
N ALA A 506 23.34 -31.66 -18.74
CA ALA A 506 22.89 -32.69 -17.78
C ALA A 506 21.48 -33.25 -18.08
N GLY A 507 20.73 -32.64 -19.00
CA GLY A 507 19.36 -32.98 -19.33
C GLY A 507 18.45 -31.75 -19.39
N TRP A 508 17.14 -31.98 -19.51
CA TRP A 508 16.18 -30.90 -19.49
C TRP A 508 15.92 -30.40 -18.08
N THR A 509 15.85 -29.09 -17.90
CA THR A 509 15.23 -28.47 -16.71
C THR A 509 13.82 -28.03 -17.06
N ILE A 510 12.93 -28.07 -16.07
CA ILE A 510 11.54 -27.60 -16.19
C ILE A 510 11.31 -26.53 -15.14
N GLN A 511 10.85 -25.38 -15.56
CA GLN A 511 10.43 -24.29 -14.66
C GLN A 511 8.92 -24.10 -14.80
N ASN A 512 8.25 -23.84 -13.68
CA ASN A 512 6.85 -23.43 -13.70
C ASN A 512 6.72 -21.95 -14.10
N ALA A 513 5.49 -21.44 -14.20
CA ALA A 513 5.23 -20.07 -14.63
C ALA A 513 5.85 -18.98 -13.73
N ASP A 514 6.12 -19.29 -12.45
CA ASP A 514 6.79 -18.36 -11.52
C ASP A 514 8.33 -18.47 -11.55
N GLY A 515 8.90 -19.25 -12.50
CA GLY A 515 10.34 -19.39 -12.70
C GLY A 515 11.03 -20.37 -11.78
N ARG A 516 10.32 -21.07 -10.87
CA ARG A 516 10.93 -22.08 -10.00
C ARG A 516 11.14 -23.41 -10.72
N TYR A 517 12.27 -24.04 -10.46
CA TYR A 517 12.64 -25.33 -11.03
C TYR A 517 11.87 -26.46 -10.38
N LEU A 518 11.34 -27.37 -11.21
CA LEU A 518 10.81 -28.65 -10.76
C LEU A 518 11.96 -29.56 -10.40
N MET A 519 11.85 -30.17 -9.21
CA MET A 519 12.86 -31.12 -8.74
C MET A 519 12.23 -32.28 -7.97
N MET A 520 12.86 -33.43 -7.99
CA MET A 520 12.48 -34.59 -7.16
C MET A 520 13.60 -34.91 -6.18
N THR A 521 13.28 -34.91 -4.89
CA THR A 521 14.17 -35.32 -3.82
C THR A 521 13.51 -36.38 -2.96
N GLY A 522 14.30 -37.37 -2.53
CA GLY A 522 13.84 -38.38 -1.60
C GLY A 522 13.10 -39.57 -2.26
N THR A 523 12.47 -40.41 -1.43
CA THR A 523 11.95 -41.72 -1.83
C THR A 523 10.48 -41.70 -2.29
N TYR A 524 9.78 -40.61 -2.16
CA TYR A 524 8.34 -40.49 -2.45
C TYR A 524 8.06 -40.00 -3.88
N ASN A 525 6.80 -40.12 -4.32
CA ASN A 525 6.32 -39.59 -5.61
C ASN A 525 6.08 -38.07 -5.54
N SER A 526 6.86 -37.36 -4.76
CA SER A 526 6.70 -35.94 -4.49
C SER A 526 7.54 -35.12 -5.42
N ILE A 527 6.94 -34.08 -6.01
CA ILE A 527 7.63 -33.01 -6.72
C ILE A 527 7.82 -31.84 -5.76
N ASN A 528 8.96 -31.18 -5.86
CA ASN A 528 9.26 -29.96 -5.13
C ASN A 528 9.60 -28.83 -6.11
N LEU A 529 9.59 -27.60 -5.63
CA LEU A 529 9.98 -26.41 -6.37
C LEU A 529 11.17 -25.74 -5.68
N SER A 530 12.17 -25.37 -6.47
CA SER A 530 13.36 -24.65 -6.02
C SER A 530 13.51 -23.33 -6.77
N ALA A 531 13.81 -22.26 -6.07
CA ALA A 531 14.11 -20.98 -6.67
C ALA A 531 15.47 -20.95 -7.39
N THR A 532 16.36 -21.89 -7.05
CA THR A 532 17.72 -22.00 -7.62
C THR A 532 17.93 -23.37 -8.20
N LEU A 533 18.67 -23.45 -9.32
CA LEU A 533 19.15 -24.69 -9.92
C LEU A 533 20.41 -25.17 -9.19
N ASP A 534 20.38 -26.38 -8.66
CA ASP A 534 21.62 -27.07 -8.26
C ASP A 534 22.06 -27.99 -9.41
N ALA A 535 23.06 -27.57 -10.15
CA ALA A 535 23.57 -28.34 -11.29
C ALA A 535 24.26 -29.67 -10.90
N SER A 536 24.57 -29.85 -9.63
CA SER A 536 25.17 -31.08 -9.10
C SER A 536 24.12 -32.13 -8.68
N ASP A 537 22.86 -31.74 -8.51
CA ASP A 537 21.76 -32.64 -8.13
C ASP A 537 20.95 -33.07 -9.36
N SER A 538 21.06 -34.36 -9.72
CA SER A 538 20.30 -34.95 -10.82
C SER A 538 18.77 -34.93 -10.64
N GLY A 539 18.28 -34.60 -9.44
CA GLY A 539 16.85 -34.40 -9.14
C GLY A 539 16.23 -33.24 -9.92
N TYR A 540 17.01 -32.28 -10.38
CA TYR A 540 16.54 -31.15 -11.20
C TYR A 540 16.44 -31.47 -12.68
N PHE A 541 16.96 -32.62 -13.15
CA PHE A 541 17.07 -32.90 -14.58
C PHE A 541 16.11 -33.98 -15.02
N TRP A 542 15.65 -33.82 -16.26
CA TRP A 542 14.59 -34.62 -16.86
C TRP A 542 14.99 -35.13 -18.22
N SER A 543 14.62 -36.36 -18.54
CA SER A 543 14.56 -36.86 -19.89
C SER A 543 13.17 -36.60 -20.44
N ILE A 544 13.05 -35.95 -21.58
CA ILE A 544 11.78 -35.62 -22.21
C ILE A 544 11.80 -36.14 -23.65
N ASN A 545 10.87 -37.04 -23.94
CA ASN A 545 10.63 -37.56 -25.29
C ASN A 545 9.16 -37.32 -25.65
N ILE A 546 8.92 -36.87 -26.87
CA ILE A 546 7.60 -36.60 -27.39
C ILE A 546 7.37 -37.46 -28.64
N ASP A 547 6.19 -38.07 -28.76
CA ASP A 547 5.80 -38.84 -29.93
C ASP A 547 5.10 -37.97 -30.99
N ALA A 548 4.81 -38.56 -32.15
CA ALA A 548 4.17 -37.86 -33.25
C ALA A 548 2.73 -37.36 -32.94
N ASN A 549 2.13 -37.83 -31.84
CA ASN A 549 0.81 -37.41 -31.40
C ASN A 549 0.89 -36.32 -30.30
N GLY A 550 2.10 -35.86 -29.96
CA GLY A 550 2.32 -34.85 -28.90
C GLY A 550 2.31 -35.44 -27.50
N GLN A 551 2.21 -36.77 -27.33
CA GLN A 551 2.29 -37.40 -26.03
C GLN A 551 3.74 -37.42 -25.53
N ALA A 552 3.96 -36.93 -24.32
CA ALA A 552 5.30 -36.80 -23.75
C ALA A 552 5.58 -37.84 -22.67
N THR A 553 6.77 -38.41 -22.72
CA THR A 553 7.36 -39.18 -21.63
C THR A 553 8.38 -38.29 -20.93
N ILE A 554 8.06 -37.82 -19.73
CA ILE A 554 8.85 -36.91 -18.92
C ILE A 554 9.31 -37.66 -17.69
N THR A 555 10.61 -38.01 -17.62
CA THR A 555 11.17 -38.88 -16.59
C THR A 555 12.27 -38.15 -15.83
N ASN A 556 12.18 -38.11 -14.50
CA ASN A 556 13.22 -37.56 -13.65
C ASN A 556 14.47 -38.42 -13.65
N LEU A 557 15.65 -37.82 -13.84
CA LEU A 557 16.89 -38.59 -13.99
C LEU A 557 17.41 -39.21 -12.67
N ALA A 558 17.12 -38.59 -11.53
CA ALA A 558 17.51 -39.11 -10.23
C ALA A 558 16.63 -40.28 -9.79
N MET A 559 15.30 -40.10 -9.94
CA MET A 559 14.30 -41.01 -9.35
C MET A 559 13.78 -42.05 -10.34
N ASN A 560 14.05 -41.90 -11.62
CA ASN A 560 13.51 -42.74 -12.70
C ASN A 560 11.98 -42.90 -12.63
N LYS A 561 11.29 -41.76 -12.33
CA LYS A 561 9.83 -41.70 -12.24
C LYS A 561 9.29 -40.83 -13.37
N THR A 562 8.18 -41.26 -13.97
CA THR A 562 7.57 -40.61 -15.13
C THR A 562 6.30 -39.87 -14.75
N MET A 563 6.15 -38.67 -15.31
CA MET A 563 4.96 -37.82 -15.11
C MET A 563 3.72 -38.48 -15.72
N GLN A 564 2.65 -38.58 -14.95
CA GLN A 564 1.35 -39.08 -15.37
C GLN A 564 0.23 -38.32 -14.66
N TYR A 565 -0.86 -38.09 -15.38
CA TYR A 565 -2.13 -37.67 -14.78
C TYR A 565 -2.80 -38.90 -14.18
N ASP A 566 -3.08 -38.86 -12.87
CA ASP A 566 -3.79 -39.94 -12.17
C ASP A 566 -5.24 -39.54 -11.91
N PRO A 567 -6.22 -40.18 -12.60
CA PRO A 567 -7.64 -39.85 -12.44
C PRO A 567 -8.17 -40.07 -11.03
N SER A 568 -7.55 -40.98 -10.23
CA SER A 568 -7.96 -41.27 -8.86
C SER A 568 -7.63 -40.15 -7.92
N TYR A 569 -6.50 -39.46 -8.15
CA TYR A 569 -6.05 -38.30 -7.36
C TYR A 569 -6.42 -36.98 -8.01
N LYS A 570 -6.87 -36.99 -9.28
CA LYS A 570 -7.20 -35.78 -10.07
C LYS A 570 -6.05 -34.77 -10.10
N SER A 571 -4.83 -35.27 -10.28
CA SER A 571 -3.60 -34.48 -10.31
C SER A 571 -2.53 -35.16 -11.14
N TYR A 572 -1.50 -34.40 -11.57
CA TYR A 572 -0.29 -35.00 -12.10
C TYR A 572 0.65 -35.36 -10.95
N GLY A 573 1.22 -36.55 -11.02
CA GLY A 573 2.26 -37.09 -10.16
C GLY A 573 3.36 -37.79 -10.95
N TRP A 574 4.39 -38.25 -10.25
CA TRP A 574 5.52 -38.97 -10.86
C TRP A 574 5.60 -40.37 -10.31
N TYR A 575 5.48 -41.33 -11.18
CA TYR A 575 5.30 -42.75 -10.80
C TYR A 575 6.33 -43.65 -11.48
N SER A 576 6.72 -44.71 -10.80
CA SER A 576 7.60 -45.76 -11.34
C SER A 576 6.85 -46.85 -12.10
N ASP A 577 5.52 -46.85 -12.01
CA ASP A 577 4.61 -47.79 -12.67
C ASP A 577 3.63 -47.04 -13.59
N GLU A 578 3.01 -47.75 -14.50
CA GLU A 578 1.98 -47.16 -15.39
C GLU A 578 0.62 -47.23 -14.68
N ARG A 579 0.23 -46.13 -14.01
CA ARG A 579 -1.06 -46.05 -13.30
C ARG A 579 -1.96 -44.91 -13.78
N GLY A 580 -1.45 -44.04 -14.61
CA GLY A 580 -2.16 -42.88 -15.15
C GLY A 580 -1.89 -42.66 -16.61
N VAL A 581 -2.21 -41.48 -17.10
CA VAL A 581 -2.05 -41.05 -18.50
C VAL A 581 -0.88 -40.09 -18.64
N LYS A 582 0.05 -40.37 -19.55
CA LYS A 582 1.14 -39.45 -19.88
C LYS A 582 0.58 -38.18 -20.49
N PRO A 583 1.14 -37.01 -20.20
CA PRO A 583 0.64 -35.76 -20.73
C PRO A 583 0.86 -35.65 -22.25
N THR A 584 -0.06 -34.99 -22.92
CA THR A 584 0.16 -34.38 -24.24
C THR A 584 0.66 -32.97 -24.00
N LEU A 585 1.71 -32.58 -24.69
CA LEU A 585 2.24 -31.22 -24.64
C LEU A 585 1.51 -30.32 -25.63
N TYR A 586 1.18 -29.12 -25.18
CA TYR A 586 0.67 -28.04 -26.00
C TYR A 586 1.59 -26.83 -25.86
N THR A 587 1.80 -26.09 -26.96
CA THR A 587 2.62 -24.88 -26.98
C THR A 587 1.79 -23.71 -27.51
N SER A 588 2.07 -22.49 -27.12
CA SER A 588 1.42 -21.30 -27.65
C SER A 588 1.67 -21.19 -29.15
N LYS A 589 0.64 -20.75 -29.88
CA LYS A 589 0.69 -20.61 -31.33
C LYS A 589 1.43 -19.35 -31.75
#